data_9dc52c0f79571889d38240c82e2325cc
#
_entry.id   9dc52c0f79571889d38240c82e2325cc
#
_cell.length_a   1.000
_cell.length_b   1.000
_cell.length_c   1.000
_cell.angle_alpha   90.00
_cell.angle_beta   90.00
_cell.angle_gamma   90.00
#
_symmetry.space_group_name_H-M   'P 1'
#
loop_
_entity.id
_entity.type
_entity.pdbx_description
1 polymer ?
#
loop_
_entity_poly.entity_id
_entity_poly.type
_entity_poly.pdbx_seq_one_letter_code
_entity_poly.pdbx_strand_id
1 'polypeptide(L)'
;MKYLIRAFISLCLIAIAVIGLQFVASERVEVVILESMNADGQPQETRLWIVDDAGYQYLRASADAGWYQRLVANPHISVERNGQRRTYIAVPDLEKTLVLNQLMNSKYTWGDDIIGYMVDRKQSIAVALQPLDPADGKAMARPSKLKRLH
;
A
#
# COMPACT_ATOMS: atom_id res chain seq x y z
N MET A 1 20.52 -35.84 -33.60
CA MET A 1 20.04 -34.49 -34.01
C MET A 1 18.60 -34.24 -33.57
N LYS A 2 17.62 -35.14 -33.82
CA LYS A 2 16.19 -34.92 -33.41
C LYS A 2 15.98 -34.79 -31.88
N TYR A 3 16.74 -35.48 -31.04
CA TYR A 3 16.63 -35.41 -29.58
C TYR A 3 17.18 -34.09 -29.02
N LEU A 4 18.24 -33.54 -29.60
CA LEU A 4 18.82 -32.26 -29.21
C LEU A 4 17.86 -31.12 -29.52
N ILE A 5 17.19 -31.16 -30.66
CA ILE A 5 16.19 -30.14 -31.04
C ILE A 5 14.98 -30.20 -30.09
N ARG A 6 14.50 -31.42 -29.75
CA ARG A 6 13.39 -31.56 -28.78
C ARG A 6 13.75 -31.05 -27.38
N ALA A 7 14.97 -31.36 -26.91
CA ALA A 7 15.48 -30.89 -25.63
C ALA A 7 15.57 -29.34 -25.60
N PHE A 8 16.06 -28.75 -26.71
CA PHE A 8 16.13 -27.29 -26.82
C PHE A 8 14.74 -26.61 -26.81
N ILE A 9 13.78 -27.18 -27.56
CA ILE A 9 12.39 -26.70 -27.59
C ILE A 9 11.76 -26.80 -26.19
N SER A 10 11.96 -27.90 -25.47
CA SER A 10 11.45 -28.08 -24.12
C SER A 10 12.04 -27.05 -23.15
N LEU A 11 13.34 -26.77 -23.25
CA LEU A 11 14.01 -25.78 -22.42
C LEU A 11 13.48 -24.37 -22.70
N CYS A 12 13.25 -24.00 -23.95
CA CYS A 12 12.65 -22.72 -24.33
C CYS A 12 11.22 -22.58 -23.79
N LEU A 13 10.41 -23.64 -23.87
CA LEU A 13 9.04 -23.62 -23.34
C LEU A 13 9.02 -23.46 -21.82
N ILE A 14 9.92 -24.11 -21.10
CA ILE A 14 10.07 -23.97 -19.65
C ILE A 14 10.49 -22.53 -19.31
N ALA A 15 11.46 -21.96 -20.03
CA ALA A 15 11.91 -20.59 -19.82
C ALA A 15 10.76 -19.57 -20.06
N ILE A 16 9.98 -19.75 -21.12
CA ILE A 16 8.81 -18.92 -21.42
C ILE A 16 7.75 -19.06 -20.33
N ALA A 17 7.50 -20.29 -19.84
CA ALA A 17 6.55 -20.53 -18.76
C ALA A 17 6.99 -19.86 -17.45
N VAL A 18 8.27 -19.93 -17.09
CA VAL A 18 8.84 -19.29 -15.90
C VAL A 18 8.75 -17.76 -16.01
N ILE A 19 9.09 -17.18 -17.17
CA ILE A 19 8.97 -15.75 -17.43
C ILE A 19 7.50 -15.32 -17.37
N GLY A 20 6.60 -16.10 -17.97
CA GLY A 20 5.15 -15.84 -17.91
C GLY A 20 4.61 -15.88 -16.49
N LEU A 21 5.04 -16.85 -15.66
CA LEU A 21 4.66 -16.94 -14.25
C LEU A 21 5.19 -15.75 -13.44
N GLN A 22 6.41 -15.30 -13.71
CA GLN A 22 6.97 -14.10 -13.07
C GLN A 22 6.20 -12.82 -13.46
N PHE A 23 5.77 -12.72 -14.73
CA PHE A 23 4.94 -11.60 -15.16
C PHE A 23 3.59 -11.56 -14.43
N VAL A 24 2.89 -12.69 -14.34
CA VAL A 24 1.62 -12.82 -13.61
C VAL A 24 1.79 -12.56 -12.11
N ALA A 25 2.94 -12.96 -11.52
CA ALA A 25 3.25 -12.68 -10.13
C ALA A 25 3.56 -11.20 -9.87
N SER A 26 4.17 -10.49 -10.83
CA SER A 26 4.49 -9.07 -10.70
C SER A 26 3.29 -8.13 -10.95
N GLU A 27 2.24 -8.58 -11.62
CA GLU A 27 0.99 -7.80 -11.76
C GLU A 27 0.17 -7.69 -10.48
N ARG A 28 0.56 -8.33 -9.38
CA ARG A 28 -0.13 -8.29 -8.09
C ARG A 28 0.34 -7.15 -7.18
N VAL A 29 1.04 -6.17 -7.70
CA VAL A 29 1.38 -4.97 -6.93
C VAL A 29 0.12 -4.12 -6.79
N GLU A 30 -0.59 -4.30 -5.67
CA GLU A 30 -1.78 -3.52 -5.39
C GLU A 30 -1.42 -2.06 -5.16
N VAL A 31 -1.86 -1.19 -6.06
CA VAL A 31 -1.69 0.26 -6.01
C VAL A 31 -3.04 0.92 -5.83
N VAL A 32 -3.13 1.83 -4.89
CA VAL A 32 -4.29 2.70 -4.69
C VAL A 32 -4.00 4.11 -5.16
N ILE A 33 -5.05 4.85 -5.53
CA ILE A 33 -4.97 6.27 -5.86
C ILE A 33 -5.49 7.06 -4.66
N LEU A 34 -4.58 7.75 -3.98
CA LEU A 34 -4.92 8.69 -2.92
C LEU A 34 -5.13 10.06 -3.52
N GLU A 35 -6.28 10.67 -3.25
CA GLU A 35 -6.59 12.05 -3.56
C GLU A 35 -6.57 12.89 -2.30
N SER A 36 -5.78 13.95 -2.28
CA SER A 36 -5.65 14.91 -1.19
C SER A 36 -5.67 16.33 -1.75
N MET A 37 -6.16 17.30 -0.99
CA MET A 37 -6.22 18.70 -1.42
C MET A 37 -4.88 19.39 -1.19
N ASN A 38 -4.45 20.21 -2.17
CA ASN A 38 -3.33 21.11 -1.99
C ASN A 38 -3.76 22.40 -1.25
N ALA A 39 -2.82 23.32 -1.02
CA ALA A 39 -3.09 24.60 -0.34
C ALA A 39 -4.11 25.49 -1.09
N ASP A 40 -4.22 25.31 -2.42
CA ASP A 40 -5.15 26.06 -3.27
C ASP A 40 -6.53 25.39 -3.37
N GLY A 41 -6.76 24.30 -2.62
CA GLY A 41 -7.99 23.53 -2.66
C GLY A 41 -8.16 22.66 -3.92
N GLN A 42 -7.08 22.44 -4.69
CA GLN A 42 -7.12 21.59 -5.86
C GLN A 42 -6.78 20.14 -5.50
N PRO A 43 -7.49 19.14 -6.04
CA PRO A 43 -7.21 17.74 -5.81
C PRO A 43 -5.86 17.35 -6.42
N GLN A 44 -5.09 16.57 -5.67
CA GLN A 44 -3.82 15.98 -6.10
C GLN A 44 -3.86 14.47 -5.89
N GLU A 45 -3.65 13.74 -6.96
CA GLU A 45 -3.61 12.29 -6.92
C GLU A 45 -2.17 11.78 -6.68
N THR A 46 -2.06 10.72 -5.89
CA THR A 46 -0.79 10.04 -5.63
C THR A 46 -1.04 8.54 -5.64
N ARG A 47 -0.21 7.79 -6.36
CA ARG A 47 -0.26 6.32 -6.38
C ARG A 47 0.58 5.77 -5.24
N LEU A 48 -0.02 4.93 -4.41
CA LEU A 48 0.60 4.41 -3.20
C LEU A 48 0.33 2.91 -3.03
N TRP A 49 1.22 2.25 -2.34
CA TRP A 49 1.02 0.90 -1.86
C TRP A 49 0.18 0.89 -0.59
N ILE A 50 -0.64 -0.12 -0.43
CA ILE A 50 -1.57 -0.27 0.69
C ILE A 50 -1.46 -1.66 1.31
N VAL A 51 -1.55 -1.75 2.63
CA VAL A 51 -1.70 -3.01 3.35
C VAL A 51 -2.86 -2.94 4.32
N ASP A 52 -3.38 -4.12 4.64
CA ASP A 52 -4.45 -4.30 5.61
C ASP A 52 -3.86 -4.91 6.90
N ASP A 53 -4.23 -4.37 8.06
CA ASP A 53 -3.89 -4.90 9.37
C ASP A 53 -5.03 -4.69 10.36
N ALA A 54 -5.45 -5.76 11.02
CA ALA A 54 -6.49 -5.73 12.07
C ALA A 54 -7.78 -4.99 11.66
N GLY A 55 -8.20 -5.12 10.39
CA GLY A 55 -9.43 -4.50 9.86
C GLY A 55 -9.28 -3.05 9.42
N TYR A 56 -8.07 -2.49 9.49
CA TYR A 56 -7.73 -1.16 8.97
C TYR A 56 -6.82 -1.25 7.76
N GLN A 57 -6.87 -0.22 6.93
CA GLN A 57 -5.98 -0.03 5.80
C GLN A 57 -4.88 0.96 6.20
N TYR A 58 -3.66 0.69 5.76
CA TYR A 58 -2.50 1.52 6.07
C TYR A 58 -1.73 1.88 4.82
N LEU A 59 -1.29 3.14 4.78
CA LEU A 59 -0.32 3.66 3.81
C LEU A 59 1.02 3.88 4.52
N ARG A 60 2.11 3.83 3.75
CA ARG A 60 3.45 4.15 4.26
C ARG A 60 3.89 5.49 3.69
N ALA A 61 4.19 6.43 4.57
CA ALA A 61 4.69 7.76 4.23
C ALA A 61 6.15 7.95 4.65
N SER A 62 6.83 8.89 4.02
CA SER A 62 7.98 9.59 4.59
C SER A 62 7.56 11.01 4.99
N ALA A 63 8.22 11.58 5.99
CA ALA A 63 7.85 12.89 6.53
C ALA A 63 7.94 14.03 5.48
N ASP A 64 8.83 13.88 4.50
CA ASP A 64 9.09 14.82 3.41
C ASP A 64 8.18 14.59 2.19
N ALA A 65 7.39 13.53 2.17
CA ALA A 65 6.50 13.25 1.05
C ALA A 65 5.40 14.33 0.94
N GLY A 66 5.27 14.93 -0.24
CA GLY A 66 4.30 16.01 -0.46
C GLY A 66 2.86 15.62 -0.16
N TRP A 67 2.45 14.38 -0.45
CA TRP A 67 1.12 13.90 -0.12
C TRP A 67 0.92 13.76 1.40
N TYR A 68 1.96 13.37 2.16
CA TYR A 68 1.90 13.30 3.61
C TYR A 68 1.76 14.70 4.24
N GLN A 69 2.50 15.68 3.74
CA GLN A 69 2.37 17.06 4.20
C GLN A 69 0.97 17.60 3.93
N ARG A 70 0.35 17.28 2.78
CA ARG A 70 -1.03 17.67 2.49
C ARG A 70 -2.02 17.04 3.46
N LEU A 71 -1.88 15.75 3.79
CA LEU A 71 -2.80 15.12 4.74
C LEU A 71 -2.61 15.57 6.20
N VAL A 72 -1.40 16.01 6.58
CA VAL A 72 -1.18 16.65 7.89
C VAL A 72 -1.93 17.98 7.97
N ALA A 73 -1.96 18.74 6.88
CA ALA A 73 -2.71 20.00 6.81
C ALA A 73 -4.24 19.76 6.71
N ASN A 74 -4.65 18.74 5.94
CA ASN A 74 -6.06 18.34 5.81
C ASN A 74 -6.17 16.81 5.76
N PRO A 75 -6.60 16.16 6.87
CA PRO A 75 -6.65 14.70 6.96
C PRO A 75 -7.81 14.06 6.19
N HIS A 76 -8.72 14.85 5.64
CA HIS A 76 -9.81 14.36 4.80
C HIS A 76 -9.27 13.98 3.42
N ILE A 77 -9.34 12.71 3.10
CA ILE A 77 -8.80 12.15 1.85
C ILE A 77 -9.81 11.23 1.18
N SER A 78 -9.61 11.01 -0.12
CA SER A 78 -10.30 9.99 -0.88
C SER A 78 -9.30 8.96 -1.36
N VAL A 79 -9.66 7.68 -1.26
CA VAL A 79 -8.82 6.59 -1.76
C VAL A 79 -9.64 5.72 -2.71
N GLU A 80 -9.09 5.52 -3.90
CA GLU A 80 -9.62 4.58 -4.88
C GLU A 80 -8.83 3.28 -4.81
N ARG A 81 -9.53 2.18 -4.51
CA ARG A 81 -9.01 0.83 -4.42
C ARG A 81 -9.92 -0.11 -5.20
N ASN A 82 -9.36 -0.86 -6.14
CA ASN A 82 -10.12 -1.79 -7.00
C ASN A 82 -11.32 -1.12 -7.71
N GLY A 83 -11.15 0.11 -8.20
CA GLY A 83 -12.19 0.88 -8.87
C GLY A 83 -13.28 1.44 -7.95
N GLN A 84 -13.16 1.28 -6.64
CA GLN A 84 -14.06 1.86 -5.65
C GLN A 84 -13.40 3.01 -4.92
N ARG A 85 -14.00 4.20 -4.99
CA ARG A 85 -13.55 5.39 -4.29
C ARG A 85 -14.31 5.53 -2.96
N ARG A 86 -13.57 5.72 -1.86
CA ARG A 86 -14.12 5.93 -0.52
C ARG A 86 -13.38 7.05 0.18
N THR A 87 -14.07 7.73 1.09
CA THR A 87 -13.51 8.81 1.91
C THR A 87 -13.04 8.30 3.27
N TYR A 88 -11.94 8.87 3.74
CA TYR A 88 -11.29 8.49 4.99
C TYR A 88 -10.78 9.72 5.73
N ILE A 89 -10.58 9.57 7.04
CA ILE A 89 -9.68 10.41 7.82
C ILE A 89 -8.34 9.69 7.88
N ALA A 90 -7.28 10.33 7.42
CA ALA A 90 -5.92 9.84 7.51
C ALA A 90 -5.32 10.16 8.88
N VAL A 91 -4.90 9.14 9.61
CA VAL A 91 -4.35 9.30 10.98
C VAL A 91 -2.95 8.69 11.03
N PRO A 92 -1.89 9.50 11.26
CA PRO A 92 -0.56 8.99 11.52
C PRO A 92 -0.54 8.05 12.75
N ASP A 93 0.12 6.90 12.62
CA ASP A 93 0.21 5.87 13.65
C ASP A 93 1.66 5.37 13.76
N LEU A 94 2.47 6.09 14.53
CA LEU A 94 3.90 5.79 14.65
C LEU A 94 4.16 4.43 15.31
N GLU A 95 3.27 3.95 16.18
CA GLU A 95 3.42 2.64 16.85
C GLU A 95 3.30 1.49 15.86
N LYS A 96 2.58 1.69 14.75
CA LYS A 96 2.39 0.70 13.70
C LYS A 96 3.51 0.67 12.66
N THR A 97 4.47 1.57 12.70
CA THR A 97 5.50 1.70 11.66
C THR A 97 6.29 0.40 11.44
N LEU A 98 6.71 -0.28 12.50
CA LEU A 98 7.46 -1.53 12.38
C LEU A 98 6.62 -2.65 11.77
N VAL A 99 5.38 -2.82 12.24
CA VAL A 99 4.45 -3.82 11.71
C VAL A 99 4.12 -3.52 10.26
N LEU A 100 3.88 -2.26 9.92
CA LEU A 100 3.62 -1.82 8.55
C LEU A 100 4.77 -2.17 7.61
N ASN A 101 6.02 -1.92 8.01
CA ASN A 101 7.19 -2.24 7.19
C ASN A 101 7.31 -3.75 6.93
N GLN A 102 7.01 -4.60 7.93
CA GLN A 102 6.98 -6.05 7.76
C GLN A 102 5.87 -6.48 6.78
N LEU A 103 4.66 -5.92 6.92
CA LEU A 103 3.54 -6.22 6.04
C LEU A 103 3.79 -5.77 4.59
N MET A 104 4.38 -4.59 4.40
CA MET A 104 4.77 -4.08 3.09
C MET A 104 5.83 -4.98 2.44
N ASN A 105 6.86 -5.38 3.19
CA ASN A 105 7.89 -6.30 2.70
C ASN A 105 7.29 -7.66 2.31
N SER A 106 6.41 -8.22 3.14
CA SER A 106 5.74 -9.50 2.86
C SER A 106 4.83 -9.44 1.63
N LYS A 107 4.13 -8.33 1.43
CA LYS A 107 3.17 -8.15 0.34
C LYS A 107 3.84 -7.81 -0.99
N TYR A 108 4.85 -6.95 -0.96
CA TYR A 108 5.48 -6.37 -2.15
C TYR A 108 6.89 -6.90 -2.43
N THR A 109 7.41 -7.77 -1.54
CA THR A 109 8.67 -8.53 -1.69
C THR A 109 9.83 -7.72 -2.24
N TRP A 110 10.40 -8.14 -3.40
CA TRP A 110 11.56 -7.51 -4.03
C TRP A 110 11.36 -6.03 -4.39
N GLY A 111 10.12 -5.62 -4.72
CA GLY A 111 9.82 -4.21 -5.00
C GLY A 111 10.02 -3.32 -3.78
N ASP A 112 9.66 -3.82 -2.59
CA ASP A 112 9.90 -3.11 -1.34
C ASP A 112 11.38 -3.07 -0.97
N ASP A 113 12.15 -4.12 -1.28
CA ASP A 113 13.59 -4.15 -1.04
C ASP A 113 14.34 -3.09 -1.88
N ILE A 114 13.99 -2.95 -3.16
CA ILE A 114 14.59 -1.90 -4.02
C ILE A 114 14.30 -0.49 -3.48
N ILE A 115 13.06 -0.21 -3.07
CA ILE A 115 12.69 1.08 -2.47
C ILE A 115 13.43 1.29 -1.15
N GLY A 116 13.64 0.23 -0.35
CA GLY A 116 14.36 0.30 0.91
C GLY A 116 15.82 0.68 0.80
N TYR A 117 16.45 0.50 -0.36
CA TYR A 117 17.80 1.04 -0.64
C TYR A 117 17.79 2.56 -0.88
N MET A 118 16.64 3.11 -1.30
CA MET A 118 16.52 4.53 -1.67
C MET A 118 15.92 5.38 -0.55
N VAL A 119 15.18 4.78 0.39
CA VAL A 119 14.46 5.48 1.47
C VAL A 119 14.75 4.78 2.81
N ASP A 120 15.16 5.55 3.81
CA ASP A 120 15.37 5.03 5.17
C ASP A 120 14.02 4.61 5.79
N ARG A 121 13.78 3.29 5.84
CA ARG A 121 12.54 2.71 6.38
C ARG A 121 12.33 2.99 7.88
N LYS A 122 13.39 3.32 8.61
CA LYS A 122 13.29 3.65 10.03
C LYS A 122 12.57 4.98 10.27
N GLN A 123 12.56 5.85 9.26
CA GLN A 123 11.88 7.15 9.29
C GLN A 123 10.50 7.11 8.62
N SER A 124 10.03 5.93 8.21
CA SER A 124 8.71 5.80 7.62
C SER A 124 7.61 5.99 8.68
N ILE A 125 6.46 6.48 8.22
CA ILE A 125 5.30 6.77 9.06
C ILE A 125 4.14 5.90 8.56
N ALA A 126 3.55 5.13 9.47
CA ALA A 126 2.30 4.44 9.17
C ALA A 126 1.15 5.45 9.21
N VAL A 127 0.28 5.40 8.20
CA VAL A 127 -0.92 6.23 8.12
C VAL A 127 -2.13 5.31 8.06
N ALA A 128 -2.93 5.31 9.12
CA ALA A 128 -4.18 4.56 9.20
C ALA A 128 -5.28 5.29 8.44
N LEU A 129 -6.05 4.55 7.64
CA LEU A 129 -7.24 5.04 6.95
C LEU A 129 -8.48 4.69 7.79
N GLN A 130 -9.07 5.69 8.43
CA GLN A 130 -10.30 5.54 9.18
C GLN A 130 -11.48 5.89 8.27
N PRO A 131 -12.39 4.93 7.96
CA PRO A 131 -13.54 5.23 7.12
C PRO A 131 -14.38 6.35 7.73
N LEU A 132 -14.83 7.28 6.90
CA LEU A 132 -15.86 8.24 7.28
C LEU A 132 -17.21 7.56 7.24
N ASP A 133 -18.00 7.73 8.30
CA ASP A 133 -19.40 7.34 8.26
C ASP A 133 -20.14 8.25 7.27
N PRO A 134 -20.81 7.72 6.24
CA PRO A 134 -21.55 8.53 5.28
C PRO A 134 -22.66 9.38 5.93
N ALA A 135 -23.16 8.96 7.10
CA ALA A 135 -24.26 9.64 7.79
C ALA A 135 -23.80 10.84 8.61
N ASP A 136 -22.60 10.77 9.24
CA ASP A 136 -22.17 11.78 10.22
C ASP A 136 -20.92 12.57 9.80
N GLY A 137 -20.23 12.19 8.73
CA GLY A 137 -18.93 12.76 8.32
C GLY A 137 -17.83 12.60 9.37
N LYS A 138 -18.04 11.71 10.35
CA LYS A 138 -17.09 11.41 11.43
C LYS A 138 -16.36 10.12 11.17
N ALA A 139 -15.08 10.06 11.59
CA ALA A 139 -14.32 8.83 11.53
C ALA A 139 -14.96 7.75 12.42
N MET A 140 -15.13 6.56 11.89
CA MET A 140 -15.55 5.40 12.69
C MET A 140 -14.48 5.13 13.75
N ALA A 141 -14.90 5.10 15.02
CA ALA A 141 -14.00 4.83 16.14
C ALA A 141 -13.26 3.48 15.94
N ARG A 142 -11.97 3.45 16.24
CA ARG A 142 -11.25 2.17 16.36
C ARG A 142 -12.00 1.29 17.36
N PRO A 143 -12.28 0.01 17.05
CA PRO A 143 -12.77 -0.91 18.07
C PRO A 143 -11.77 -0.90 19.23
N SER A 144 -12.22 -0.46 20.39
CA SER A 144 -11.40 -0.48 21.60
C SER A 144 -10.89 -1.91 21.79
N LYS A 145 -9.56 -2.06 21.98
CA LYS A 145 -8.96 -3.35 22.34
C LYS A 145 -9.84 -3.97 23.41
N LEU A 146 -10.44 -5.14 23.11
CA LEU A 146 -11.16 -5.92 24.11
C LEU A 146 -10.30 -5.94 25.37
N LYS A 147 -10.84 -5.43 26.49
CA LYS A 147 -10.27 -5.64 27.81
C LYS A 147 -9.97 -7.15 27.94
N ARG A 148 -8.70 -7.49 28.09
CA ARG A 148 -8.34 -8.83 28.50
C ARG A 148 -9.03 -9.06 29.83
N LEU A 149 -10.01 -9.93 29.81
CA LEU A 149 -10.54 -10.50 31.04
C LEU A 149 -9.42 -11.33 31.65
N HIS A 150 -9.03 -10.96 32.85
CA HIS A 150 -8.14 -11.75 33.72
C HIS A 150 -8.82 -13.07 34.08
#